data_ce24ca882b4694b0a82e76f38d07d5b6
#
_entry.id   ce24ca882b4694b0a82e76f38d07d5b6
#
_cell.length_a   1.000
_cell.length_b   1.000
_cell.length_c   1.000
_cell.angle_alpha   90.00
_cell.angle_beta   90.00
_cell.angle_gamma   90.00
#
_symmetry.space_group_name_H-M   'P 1'
#
loop_
_entity.id
_entity.type
_entity.pdbx_description
1 polymer ?
#
loop_
_entity_poly.entity_id
_entity_poly.type
_entity_poly.pdbx_seq_one_letter_code
_entity_poly.pdbx_strand_id
1 'polypeptide(L)'
;MKTLKFCLLALFLTVVTGPAWAQEYKIPVQNSKDNRLILKNFSGDLPIEGYSGNEIVITSSSLDLEQPERAKGLKPVYPGGTDNTGIGLDVQQKDDQILVSCLLPFTINGDYRIKVPDNLALDIQSGCENLTEITVTGMKNEIEIQNCNDITLEKVTGPLILSTISGNIDIVCNDIAADTPFSINSVSGDIDITIPGSAAINLEMRTITGGFYSDFDFPETDQEMKRVGGNQFSYKLNGGGSKFSLVTVSSNIYLRKHK
;
A
#
# COMPACT_ATOMS: atom_id res chain seq x y z
N MET A 1 65.91 15.73 45.52
CA MET A 1 64.60 15.12 45.58
C MET A 1 63.73 15.71 44.46
N LYS A 2 63.55 14.97 43.35
CA LYS A 2 62.78 15.40 42.20
C LYS A 2 61.53 14.59 42.20
N THR A 3 60.40 15.23 42.43
CA THR A 3 59.06 14.61 42.39
C THR A 3 58.55 14.52 40.93
N LEU A 4 58.46 13.30 40.47
CA LEU A 4 57.90 12.94 39.12
C LEU A 4 56.40 12.97 39.19
N LYS A 5 55.71 13.94 38.48
CA LYS A 5 54.26 13.99 38.33
C LYS A 5 53.86 13.08 37.19
N PHE A 6 53.15 11.98 37.52
CA PHE A 6 52.52 11.10 36.56
C PHE A 6 51.19 11.75 36.10
N CYS A 7 51.13 12.22 34.85
CA CYS A 7 49.88 12.60 34.19
C CYS A 7 49.22 11.36 33.63
N LEU A 8 48.14 10.92 34.26
CA LEU A 8 47.26 9.85 33.73
C LEU A 8 46.38 10.45 32.63
N LEU A 9 46.70 10.16 31.37
CA LEU A 9 45.88 10.53 30.21
C LEU A 9 44.75 9.49 30.06
N ALA A 10 43.56 9.82 30.55
CA ALA A 10 42.38 8.99 30.36
C ALA A 10 41.89 9.15 28.89
N LEU A 11 42.14 8.13 28.09
CA LEU A 11 41.63 8.03 26.72
C LEU A 11 40.14 7.72 26.76
N PHE A 12 39.29 8.73 26.58
CA PHE A 12 37.84 8.55 26.42
C PHE A 12 37.56 7.96 25.02
N LEU A 13 37.34 6.66 24.98
CA LEU A 13 36.86 5.97 23.76
C LEU A 13 35.39 6.30 23.61
N THR A 14 35.04 7.33 22.85
CA THR A 14 33.67 7.60 22.42
C THR A 14 33.29 6.56 21.38
N VAL A 15 32.54 5.55 21.80
CA VAL A 15 31.83 4.67 20.87
C VAL A 15 30.75 5.49 20.17
N VAL A 16 31.03 5.95 18.96
CA VAL A 16 30.04 6.54 18.07
C VAL A 16 29.17 5.38 17.58
N THR A 17 28.07 5.11 18.27
CA THR A 17 26.98 4.29 17.70
C THR A 17 26.37 5.11 16.57
N GLY A 18 26.85 4.93 15.35
CA GLY A 18 26.20 5.48 14.16
C GLY A 18 24.79 4.88 14.05
N PRO A 19 23.81 5.63 13.56
CA PRO A 19 22.50 5.07 13.25
C PRO A 19 22.70 3.92 12.25
N ALA A 20 21.98 2.81 12.45
CA ALA A 20 21.91 1.74 11.47
C ALA A 20 21.46 2.38 10.14
N TRP A 21 22.31 2.35 9.13
CA TRP A 21 22.02 2.96 7.84
C TRP A 21 21.00 2.06 7.14
N ALA A 22 19.77 2.55 6.98
CA ALA A 22 18.82 1.90 6.10
C ALA A 22 19.44 1.85 4.69
N GLN A 23 19.40 0.69 4.06
CA GLN A 23 19.83 0.58 2.66
C GLN A 23 18.77 1.22 1.78
N GLU A 24 19.18 2.07 0.85
CA GLU A 24 18.30 2.82 -0.03
C GLU A 24 18.59 2.48 -1.50
N TYR A 25 17.53 2.23 -2.27
CA TYR A 25 17.59 2.04 -3.70
C TYR A 25 16.67 3.04 -4.41
N LYS A 26 17.17 3.73 -5.44
CA LYS A 26 16.45 4.76 -6.19
C LYS A 26 16.22 4.37 -7.64
N ILE A 27 15.00 4.60 -8.11
CA ILE A 27 14.62 4.36 -9.50
C ILE A 27 14.12 5.69 -10.07
N PRO A 28 14.82 6.33 -11.02
CA PRO A 28 14.36 7.54 -11.66
C PRO A 28 13.12 7.24 -12.53
N VAL A 29 12.09 8.08 -12.41
CA VAL A 29 10.85 7.96 -13.18
C VAL A 29 10.72 9.14 -14.11
N GLN A 30 10.70 8.87 -15.42
CA GLN A 30 10.38 9.87 -16.44
C GLN A 30 8.88 9.79 -16.73
N ASN A 31 8.19 10.94 -16.79
CA ASN A 31 6.75 11.01 -17.08
C ASN A 31 5.89 10.14 -16.12
N SER A 32 6.00 10.38 -14.84
CA SER A 32 5.31 9.58 -13.80
C SER A 32 3.80 9.39 -14.04
N LYS A 33 3.18 10.29 -14.79
CA LYS A 33 1.74 10.25 -15.08
C LYS A 33 1.33 9.10 -16.00
N ASP A 34 2.23 8.69 -16.89
CA ASP A 34 1.97 7.66 -17.91
C ASP A 34 2.55 6.28 -17.47
N ASN A 35 3.37 6.27 -16.43
CA ASN A 35 4.04 5.08 -15.95
C ASN A 35 3.26 4.38 -14.83
N ARG A 36 3.48 3.07 -14.72
CA ARG A 36 2.90 2.21 -13.68
C ARG A 36 4.01 1.50 -12.89
N LEU A 37 3.96 1.61 -11.57
CA LEU A 37 4.77 0.80 -10.66
C LEU A 37 4.00 -0.48 -10.32
N ILE A 38 4.63 -1.62 -10.54
CA ILE A 38 4.09 -2.95 -10.22
C ILE A 38 4.95 -3.55 -9.10
N LEU A 39 4.34 -3.80 -7.94
CA LEU A 39 4.98 -4.40 -6.77
C LEU A 39 4.50 -5.84 -6.59
N LYS A 40 5.43 -6.79 -6.44
CA LYS A 40 5.11 -8.22 -6.30
C LYS A 40 5.86 -8.88 -5.15
N ASN A 41 5.18 -9.83 -4.50
CA ASN A 41 5.76 -10.77 -3.53
C ASN A 41 6.38 -10.12 -2.29
N PHE A 42 5.94 -8.92 -1.90
CA PHE A 42 6.33 -8.35 -0.62
C PHE A 42 5.63 -9.08 0.53
N SER A 43 6.25 -9.13 1.70
CA SER A 43 5.71 -9.74 2.90
C SER A 43 5.86 -8.81 4.11
N GLY A 44 4.95 -8.93 5.09
CA GLY A 44 4.86 -8.04 6.23
C GLY A 44 4.27 -6.67 5.89
N ASP A 45 4.54 -5.66 6.71
CA ASP A 45 4.00 -4.32 6.52
C ASP A 45 4.64 -3.63 5.32
N LEU A 46 3.83 -3.13 4.40
CA LEU A 46 4.28 -2.43 3.20
C LEU A 46 3.72 -1.00 3.14
N PRO A 47 4.35 -0.05 3.83
CA PRO A 47 3.99 1.35 3.74
C PRO A 47 4.51 1.99 2.44
N ILE A 48 3.59 2.65 1.72
CA ILE A 48 3.86 3.35 0.47
C ILE A 48 3.38 4.81 0.61
N GLU A 49 4.27 5.75 0.37
CA GLU A 49 4.00 7.18 0.50
C GLU A 49 4.15 7.89 -0.86
N GLY A 50 3.07 8.49 -1.33
CA GLY A 50 3.09 9.39 -2.49
C GLY A 50 3.72 10.73 -2.14
N TYR A 51 4.63 11.23 -2.98
CA TYR A 51 5.27 12.53 -2.79
C TYR A 51 5.47 13.27 -4.13
N SER A 52 5.70 14.57 -4.06
CA SER A 52 5.97 15.39 -5.24
C SER A 52 7.43 15.28 -5.68
N GLY A 53 7.82 14.16 -6.23
CA GLY A 53 9.16 13.89 -6.73
C GLY A 53 9.14 13.15 -8.07
N ASN A 54 10.31 12.76 -8.55
CA ASN A 54 10.50 12.06 -9.81
C ASN A 54 11.32 10.77 -9.69
N GLU A 55 11.41 10.22 -8.48
CA GLU A 55 12.13 8.96 -8.21
C GLU A 55 11.25 8.05 -7.34
N ILE A 56 11.33 6.76 -7.55
CA ILE A 56 10.87 5.78 -6.57
C ILE A 56 12.04 5.54 -5.62
N VAL A 57 11.80 5.67 -4.32
CA VAL A 57 12.81 5.46 -3.28
C VAL A 57 12.36 4.28 -2.43
N ILE A 58 13.14 3.22 -2.42
CA ILE A 58 12.88 2.02 -1.62
C ILE A 58 13.94 1.93 -0.54
N THR A 59 13.52 1.90 0.72
CA THR A 59 14.40 1.72 1.87
C THR A 59 14.12 0.40 2.57
N SER A 60 15.17 -0.26 3.04
CA SER A 60 15.08 -1.45 3.89
C SER A 60 15.92 -1.23 5.13
N SER A 61 15.36 -1.52 6.31
CA SER A 61 16.00 -1.25 7.59
C SER A 61 16.58 -2.49 8.27
N SER A 62 16.24 -3.70 7.83
CA SER A 62 16.50 -4.92 8.58
C SER A 62 17.25 -6.02 7.84
N LEU A 63 17.67 -5.75 6.59
CA LEU A 63 18.34 -6.79 5.81
C LEU A 63 19.81 -6.94 6.21
N ASP A 64 20.04 -7.81 7.17
CA ASP A 64 21.34 -8.43 7.35
C ASP A 64 21.41 -9.66 6.41
N LEU A 65 21.74 -9.41 5.15
CA LEU A 65 21.97 -10.47 4.16
C LEU A 65 23.43 -11.01 4.32
N GLU A 66 23.89 -11.20 5.56
CA GLU A 66 25.18 -11.84 5.79
C GLU A 66 25.20 -13.21 5.10
N GLN A 67 25.97 -13.28 4.04
CA GLN A 67 26.19 -14.55 3.36
C GLN A 67 26.98 -15.49 4.27
N PRO A 68 26.56 -16.74 4.42
CA PRO A 68 27.35 -17.74 5.13
C PRO A 68 28.79 -17.76 4.61
N GLU A 69 29.78 -17.91 5.48
CA GLU A 69 31.19 -17.94 5.05
C GLU A 69 31.47 -18.88 3.87
N ARG A 70 30.71 -20.00 3.78
CA ARG A 70 30.79 -20.95 2.67
C ARG A 70 30.29 -20.38 1.34
N ALA A 71 29.50 -19.33 1.37
CA ALA A 71 28.99 -18.64 0.18
C ALA A 71 29.92 -17.52 -0.31
N LYS A 72 31.07 -17.32 0.32
CA LYS A 72 32.02 -16.27 -0.06
C LYS A 72 32.46 -16.44 -1.52
N GLY A 73 32.17 -15.42 -2.32
CA GLY A 73 32.46 -15.39 -3.75
C GLY A 73 31.40 -16.07 -4.63
N LEU A 74 30.30 -16.56 -4.04
CA LEU A 74 29.14 -17.03 -4.75
C LEU A 74 28.07 -15.94 -4.79
N LYS A 75 27.19 -15.98 -5.81
CA LYS A 75 26.00 -15.12 -5.89
C LYS A 75 24.80 -15.88 -5.39
N PRO A 76 23.91 -15.29 -4.58
CA PRO A 76 22.66 -15.92 -4.21
C PRO A 76 21.80 -16.16 -5.45
N VAL A 77 21.09 -17.26 -5.47
CA VAL A 77 20.15 -17.64 -6.53
C VAL A 77 18.75 -17.60 -5.92
N TYR A 78 17.90 -16.72 -6.43
CA TYR A 78 16.54 -16.57 -5.98
C TYR A 78 15.57 -17.18 -6.99
N PRO A 79 14.50 -17.89 -6.55
CA PRO A 79 13.40 -18.26 -7.43
C PRO A 79 12.71 -16.98 -7.93
N GLY A 80 12.63 -16.82 -9.24
CA GLY A 80 11.83 -15.72 -9.84
C GLY A 80 12.56 -14.45 -10.22
N GLY A 81 13.88 -14.33 -9.99
CA GLY A 81 14.62 -13.12 -10.42
C GLY A 81 16.07 -13.09 -9.99
N THR A 82 16.70 -11.96 -10.24
CA THR A 82 18.08 -11.66 -9.81
C THR A 82 18.09 -10.39 -8.99
N ASP A 83 18.64 -10.44 -7.78
CA ASP A 83 18.84 -9.23 -6.98
C ASP A 83 19.82 -8.29 -7.70
N ASN A 84 19.27 -7.24 -8.27
CA ASN A 84 20.02 -6.17 -8.94
C ASN A 84 20.06 -4.88 -8.11
N THR A 85 19.57 -4.92 -6.89
CA THR A 85 19.46 -3.77 -5.99
C THR A 85 20.37 -3.85 -4.77
N GLY A 86 20.77 -5.06 -4.38
CA GLY A 86 21.51 -5.34 -3.14
C GLY A 86 20.63 -5.35 -1.87
N ILE A 87 19.31 -5.18 -2.03
CA ILE A 87 18.33 -5.19 -0.93
C ILE A 87 17.27 -6.30 -1.11
N GLY A 88 17.58 -7.35 -1.86
CA GLY A 88 16.69 -8.50 -2.05
C GLY A 88 15.56 -8.25 -3.05
N LEU A 89 15.70 -7.28 -3.96
CA LEU A 89 14.70 -6.95 -4.97
C LEU A 89 15.24 -7.17 -6.38
N ASP A 90 14.34 -7.58 -7.30
CA ASP A 90 14.55 -7.55 -8.75
C ASP A 90 13.76 -6.39 -9.34
N VAL A 91 14.46 -5.43 -9.95
CA VAL A 91 13.86 -4.25 -10.58
C VAL A 91 14.03 -4.35 -12.08
N GLN A 92 12.91 -4.33 -12.80
CA GLN A 92 12.87 -4.36 -14.26
C GLN A 92 12.08 -3.16 -14.76
N GLN A 93 12.64 -2.45 -15.75
CA GLN A 93 11.95 -1.36 -16.44
C GLN A 93 11.76 -1.76 -17.90
N LYS A 94 10.52 -1.71 -18.34
CA LYS A 94 10.16 -1.99 -19.72
C LYS A 94 8.99 -1.12 -20.13
N ASP A 95 9.17 -0.35 -21.20
CA ASP A 95 8.18 0.61 -21.68
C ASP A 95 7.73 1.55 -20.54
N ASP A 96 6.45 1.66 -20.29
CA ASP A 96 5.87 2.50 -19.23
C ASP A 96 5.68 1.73 -17.89
N GLN A 97 6.27 0.56 -17.75
CA GLN A 97 6.15 -0.28 -16.55
C GLN A 97 7.46 -0.40 -15.79
N ILE A 98 7.37 -0.26 -14.47
CA ILE A 98 8.45 -0.50 -13.52
C ILE A 98 8.00 -1.66 -12.64
N LEU A 99 8.59 -2.83 -12.84
CA LEU A 99 8.31 -4.01 -12.04
C LEU A 99 9.35 -4.14 -10.94
N VAL A 100 8.89 -4.24 -9.69
CA VAL A 100 9.73 -4.50 -8.52
C VAL A 100 9.21 -5.76 -7.84
N SER A 101 10.02 -6.80 -7.84
CA SER A 101 9.69 -8.08 -7.23
C SER A 101 10.56 -8.34 -6.01
N CYS A 102 9.95 -8.63 -4.86
CA CYS A 102 10.70 -9.08 -3.70
C CYS A 102 11.13 -10.53 -3.91
N LEU A 103 12.43 -10.79 -3.72
CA LEU A 103 13.06 -12.09 -3.90
C LEU A 103 13.24 -12.83 -2.57
N LEU A 104 12.98 -12.17 -1.46
CA LEU A 104 13.11 -12.77 -0.14
C LEU A 104 12.05 -13.85 0.07
N PRO A 105 12.39 -14.94 0.78
CA PRO A 105 11.37 -15.87 1.25
C PRO A 105 10.31 -15.15 2.09
N PHE A 106 9.05 -15.56 2.00
CA PHE A 106 7.94 -14.96 2.77
C PHE A 106 8.14 -15.00 4.30
N THR A 107 9.08 -15.81 4.80
CA THR A 107 9.48 -15.88 6.21
C THR A 107 10.43 -14.76 6.63
N ILE A 108 10.95 -13.98 5.68
CA ILE A 108 11.88 -12.87 5.93
C ILE A 108 11.16 -11.57 5.60
N ASN A 109 10.93 -10.74 6.63
CA ASN A 109 10.44 -9.39 6.43
C ASN A 109 11.62 -8.47 6.10
N GLY A 110 11.57 -7.82 4.94
CA GLY A 110 12.58 -6.86 4.49
C GLY A 110 12.41 -5.46 5.10
N ASP A 111 11.34 -5.21 5.89
CA ASP A 111 10.96 -3.89 6.44
C ASP A 111 11.07 -2.78 5.39
N TYR A 112 10.48 -3.03 4.23
CA TYR A 112 10.53 -2.10 3.12
C TYR A 112 9.61 -0.91 3.36
N ARG A 113 10.10 0.29 3.01
CA ARG A 113 9.30 1.51 2.90
C ARG A 113 9.50 2.09 1.51
N ILE A 114 8.42 2.45 0.85
CA ILE A 114 8.47 2.88 -0.54
C ILE A 114 7.88 4.28 -0.66
N LYS A 115 8.69 5.22 -1.20
CA LYS A 115 8.19 6.53 -1.61
C LYS A 115 8.09 6.56 -3.13
N VAL A 116 6.97 7.04 -3.64
CA VAL A 116 6.68 7.07 -5.07
C VAL A 116 6.21 8.45 -5.51
N PRO A 117 6.46 8.88 -6.74
CA PRO A 117 5.81 10.06 -7.29
C PRO A 117 4.28 9.94 -7.18
N ASP A 118 3.62 10.93 -6.61
CA ASP A 118 2.19 10.88 -6.28
C ASP A 118 1.25 10.73 -7.50
N ASN A 119 1.75 11.02 -8.69
CA ASN A 119 1.05 10.85 -9.96
C ASN A 119 1.35 9.51 -10.68
N LEU A 120 2.15 8.63 -10.07
CA LEU A 120 2.45 7.31 -10.62
C LEU A 120 1.27 6.37 -10.40
N ALA A 121 0.87 5.60 -11.42
CA ALA A 121 -0.10 4.54 -11.21
C ALA A 121 0.56 3.38 -10.42
N LEU A 122 -0.19 2.79 -9.50
CA LEU A 122 0.30 1.76 -8.59
C LEU A 122 -0.49 0.47 -8.78
N ASP A 123 0.22 -0.64 -8.96
CA ASP A 123 -0.33 -2.01 -9.03
C ASP A 123 0.41 -2.88 -8.01
N ILE A 124 -0.30 -3.41 -7.01
CA ILE A 124 0.28 -4.25 -5.96
C ILE A 124 -0.36 -5.64 -6.01
N GLN A 125 0.47 -6.64 -6.22
CA GLN A 125 0.05 -8.03 -6.33
C GLN A 125 0.70 -8.86 -5.21
N SER A 126 -0.09 -9.24 -4.22
CA SER A 126 0.35 -10.05 -3.08
C SER A 126 -0.50 -11.31 -2.97
N GLY A 127 0.17 -12.46 -2.87
CA GLY A 127 -0.48 -13.74 -2.60
C GLY A 127 -0.76 -13.94 -1.11
N CYS A 128 -1.63 -14.90 -0.77
CA CYS A 128 -2.00 -15.18 0.61
C CYS A 128 -0.84 -15.73 1.45
N GLU A 129 0.18 -16.27 0.81
CA GLU A 129 1.40 -16.75 1.46
C GLU A 129 2.27 -15.63 2.04
N ASN A 130 2.13 -14.41 1.51
CA ASN A 130 3.02 -13.29 1.88
C ASN A 130 2.58 -12.56 3.14
N LEU A 131 1.33 -12.71 3.57
CA LEU A 131 0.74 -12.05 4.75
C LEU A 131 1.01 -10.53 4.78
N THR A 132 0.83 -9.87 3.63
CA THR A 132 1.17 -8.45 3.47
C THR A 132 0.05 -7.54 3.97
N GLU A 133 0.36 -6.61 4.87
CA GLU A 133 -0.51 -5.49 5.21
C GLU A 133 -0.07 -4.27 4.41
N ILE A 134 -0.99 -3.72 3.60
CA ILE A 134 -0.66 -2.65 2.64
C ILE A 134 -1.23 -1.33 3.15
N THR A 135 -0.35 -0.35 3.31
CA THR A 135 -0.75 1.03 3.63
C THR A 135 -0.26 1.97 2.53
N VAL A 136 -1.18 2.71 1.88
CA VAL A 136 -0.85 3.68 0.84
C VAL A 136 -1.35 5.05 1.24
N THR A 137 -0.48 6.06 1.17
CA THR A 137 -0.85 7.44 1.50
C THR A 137 -0.46 8.42 0.39
N GLY A 138 -1.31 9.42 0.14
CA GLY A 138 -0.96 10.58 -0.67
C GLY A 138 -0.88 10.37 -2.18
N MET A 139 -1.49 9.33 -2.72
CA MET A 139 -1.49 9.03 -4.17
C MET A 139 -2.64 9.72 -4.90
N LYS A 140 -2.38 10.19 -6.12
CA LYS A 140 -3.32 10.94 -6.97
C LYS A 140 -3.73 10.22 -8.25
N ASN A 141 -3.03 9.15 -8.63
CA ASN A 141 -3.34 8.34 -9.81
C ASN A 141 -3.99 7.02 -9.40
N GLU A 142 -4.27 6.16 -10.38
CA GLU A 142 -4.90 4.86 -10.20
C GLU A 142 -4.11 3.97 -9.24
N ILE A 143 -4.85 3.33 -8.33
CA ILE A 143 -4.32 2.31 -7.41
C ILE A 143 -5.09 1.01 -7.66
N GLU A 144 -4.36 -0.02 -8.06
CA GLU A 144 -4.85 -1.39 -8.15
C GLU A 144 -4.15 -2.26 -7.10
N ILE A 145 -4.92 -2.93 -6.25
CA ILE A 145 -4.37 -3.81 -5.20
C ILE A 145 -5.12 -5.14 -5.20
N GLN A 146 -4.35 -6.23 -5.31
CA GLN A 146 -4.81 -7.58 -5.06
C GLN A 146 -4.03 -8.13 -3.86
N ASN A 147 -4.75 -8.42 -2.77
CA ASN A 147 -4.17 -8.86 -1.51
C ASN A 147 -5.01 -9.96 -0.84
N CYS A 148 -4.51 -10.53 0.24
CA CYS A 148 -5.28 -11.43 1.11
C CYS A 148 -5.53 -10.85 2.50
N ASN A 149 -4.79 -9.84 2.91
CA ASN A 149 -4.87 -9.18 4.21
C ASN A 149 -5.37 -7.73 4.09
N ASP A 150 -5.18 -6.96 5.13
CA ASP A 150 -5.67 -5.60 5.26
C ASP A 150 -5.07 -4.64 4.22
N ILE A 151 -5.90 -3.70 3.78
CA ILE A 151 -5.54 -2.62 2.86
C ILE A 151 -6.01 -1.31 3.49
N THR A 152 -5.11 -0.40 3.74
CA THR A 152 -5.40 0.94 4.26
C THR A 152 -4.96 2.01 3.26
N LEU A 153 -5.88 2.86 2.85
CA LEU A 153 -5.61 3.98 1.94
C LEU A 153 -5.96 5.31 2.59
N GLU A 154 -5.04 6.26 2.60
CA GLU A 154 -5.26 7.59 3.13
C GLU A 154 -4.87 8.69 2.14
N LYS A 155 -5.68 9.77 2.07
CA LYS A 155 -5.41 10.94 1.22
C LYS A 155 -5.18 10.55 -0.25
N VAL A 156 -5.95 9.59 -0.73
CA VAL A 156 -5.94 9.15 -2.14
C VAL A 156 -7.06 9.85 -2.90
N THR A 157 -6.83 10.14 -4.19
CA THR A 157 -7.80 10.87 -5.02
C THR A 157 -8.02 10.24 -6.40
N GLY A 158 -7.20 9.26 -6.78
CA GLY A 158 -7.31 8.55 -8.06
C GLY A 158 -8.35 7.42 -8.07
N PRO A 159 -8.57 6.78 -9.22
CA PRO A 159 -9.40 5.57 -9.32
C PRO A 159 -8.85 4.44 -8.44
N LEU A 160 -9.77 3.65 -7.84
CA LEU A 160 -9.40 2.54 -6.97
C LEU A 160 -9.98 1.21 -7.48
N ILE A 161 -9.11 0.21 -7.61
CA ILE A 161 -9.46 -1.17 -7.92
C ILE A 161 -8.84 -2.06 -6.84
N LEU A 162 -9.63 -2.39 -5.81
CA LEU A 162 -9.12 -3.10 -4.65
C LEU A 162 -9.80 -4.46 -4.49
N SER A 163 -9.02 -5.46 -4.17
CA SER A 163 -9.51 -6.81 -3.89
C SER A 163 -8.73 -7.44 -2.75
N THR A 164 -9.44 -7.96 -1.74
CA THR A 164 -8.84 -8.78 -0.68
C THR A 164 -9.70 -10.02 -0.39
N ILE A 165 -9.09 -11.04 0.20
CA ILE A 165 -9.79 -12.28 0.55
C ILE A 165 -10.23 -12.27 2.01
N SER A 166 -9.37 -11.93 2.94
CA SER A 166 -9.63 -12.05 4.39
C SER A 166 -9.41 -10.76 5.17
N GLY A 167 -8.86 -9.74 4.53
CA GLY A 167 -8.53 -8.47 5.18
C GLY A 167 -9.64 -7.44 5.08
N ASN A 168 -9.60 -6.45 5.95
CA ASN A 168 -10.41 -5.25 5.87
C ASN A 168 -9.86 -4.29 4.82
N ILE A 169 -10.73 -3.45 4.29
CA ILE A 169 -10.34 -2.36 3.38
C ILE A 169 -10.80 -1.06 4.01
N ASP A 170 -9.85 -0.27 4.50
CA ASP A 170 -10.08 1.02 5.13
C ASP A 170 -9.60 2.15 4.21
N ILE A 171 -10.50 3.07 3.85
CA ILE A 171 -10.21 4.16 2.91
C ILE A 171 -10.64 5.50 3.46
N VAL A 172 -9.74 6.47 3.44
CA VAL A 172 -10.04 7.86 3.76
C VAL A 172 -9.68 8.76 2.57
N CYS A 173 -10.72 9.25 1.88
CA CYS A 173 -10.58 10.20 0.78
C CYS A 173 -10.90 11.61 1.25
N ASN A 174 -9.97 12.54 1.08
CA ASN A 174 -10.20 13.95 1.36
C ASN A 174 -10.94 14.67 0.23
N ASP A 175 -10.83 14.14 -0.98
CA ASP A 175 -11.49 14.65 -2.19
C ASP A 175 -11.74 13.49 -3.15
N ILE A 176 -12.73 13.65 -4.03
CA ILE A 176 -13.05 12.70 -5.09
C ILE A 176 -13.18 13.51 -6.38
N ALA A 177 -12.24 13.30 -7.29
CA ALA A 177 -12.28 13.94 -8.60
C ALA A 177 -13.47 13.40 -9.42
N ALA A 178 -13.97 14.22 -10.35
CA ALA A 178 -14.98 13.75 -11.28
C ALA A 178 -14.46 12.56 -12.11
N ASP A 179 -15.35 11.64 -12.44
CA ASP A 179 -15.05 10.43 -13.23
C ASP A 179 -13.97 9.51 -12.60
N THR A 180 -13.91 9.47 -11.27
CA THR A 180 -13.00 8.63 -10.50
C THR A 180 -13.75 7.39 -9.96
N PRO A 181 -13.76 6.26 -10.67
CA PRO A 181 -14.50 5.07 -10.25
C PRO A 181 -13.77 4.33 -9.13
N PHE A 182 -14.54 3.78 -8.19
CA PHE A 182 -14.08 2.85 -7.17
C PHE A 182 -14.72 1.48 -7.39
N SER A 183 -13.89 0.44 -7.47
CA SER A 183 -14.30 -0.96 -7.52
C SER A 183 -13.61 -1.70 -6.39
N ILE A 184 -14.34 -1.97 -5.32
CA ILE A 184 -13.77 -2.47 -4.07
C ILE A 184 -14.47 -3.76 -3.70
N ASN A 185 -13.69 -4.83 -3.57
CA ASN A 185 -14.16 -6.16 -3.32
C ASN A 185 -13.45 -6.80 -2.13
N SER A 186 -14.21 -7.37 -1.19
CA SER A 186 -13.70 -8.23 -0.13
C SER A 186 -14.48 -9.53 -0.09
N VAL A 187 -13.87 -10.63 0.34
CA VAL A 187 -14.63 -11.86 0.58
C VAL A 187 -15.07 -11.95 2.04
N SER A 188 -14.17 -11.73 2.99
CA SER A 188 -14.45 -11.92 4.43
C SER A 188 -14.07 -10.74 5.30
N GLY A 189 -13.65 -9.61 4.73
CA GLY A 189 -13.32 -8.39 5.47
C GLY A 189 -14.36 -7.30 5.31
N ASP A 190 -14.44 -6.42 6.28
CA ASP A 190 -15.24 -5.21 6.22
C ASP A 190 -14.68 -4.22 5.20
N ILE A 191 -15.54 -3.42 4.61
CA ILE A 191 -15.17 -2.28 3.76
C ILE A 191 -15.63 -1.01 4.49
N ASP A 192 -14.70 -0.17 4.90
CA ASP A 192 -14.96 1.11 5.59
C ASP A 192 -14.41 2.27 4.76
N ILE A 193 -15.29 3.11 4.23
CA ILE A 193 -14.91 4.22 3.36
C ILE A 193 -15.41 5.53 3.93
N THR A 194 -14.48 6.47 4.13
CA THR A 194 -14.76 7.84 4.51
C THR A 194 -14.56 8.75 3.30
N ILE A 195 -15.63 9.47 2.90
CA ILE A 195 -15.62 10.38 1.75
C ILE A 195 -16.14 11.77 2.12
N PRO A 196 -15.85 12.84 1.35
CA PRO A 196 -16.44 14.16 1.57
C PRO A 196 -17.96 14.10 1.54
N GLY A 197 -18.62 14.82 2.45
CA GLY A 197 -20.09 14.88 2.49
C GLY A 197 -20.73 15.50 1.22
N SER A 198 -19.94 16.24 0.43
CA SER A 198 -20.34 16.82 -0.86
C SER A 198 -20.09 15.92 -2.07
N ALA A 199 -19.51 14.73 -1.88
CA ALA A 199 -19.17 13.84 -2.98
C ALA A 199 -20.40 13.45 -3.81
N ALA A 200 -20.33 13.63 -5.12
CA ALA A 200 -21.35 13.23 -6.08
C ALA A 200 -21.00 11.87 -6.67
N ILE A 201 -21.70 10.81 -6.25
CA ILE A 201 -21.37 9.44 -6.63
C ILE A 201 -22.64 8.63 -6.99
N ASN A 202 -22.48 7.66 -7.87
CA ASN A 202 -23.42 6.58 -8.11
C ASN A 202 -22.96 5.38 -7.27
N LEU A 203 -23.59 5.20 -6.12
CA LEU A 203 -23.24 4.20 -5.13
C LEU A 203 -23.96 2.89 -5.42
N GLU A 204 -23.24 1.79 -5.39
CA GLU A 204 -23.75 0.42 -5.37
C GLU A 204 -23.04 -0.36 -4.27
N MET A 205 -23.77 -0.86 -3.28
CA MET A 205 -23.26 -1.70 -2.21
C MET A 205 -23.92 -3.06 -2.25
N ARG A 206 -23.13 -4.13 -2.09
CA ARG A 206 -23.62 -5.50 -2.08
C ARG A 206 -22.91 -6.33 -1.02
N THR A 207 -23.70 -7.09 -0.25
CA THR A 207 -23.20 -8.13 0.64
C THR A 207 -24.14 -9.32 0.68
N ILE A 208 -23.64 -10.54 0.94
CA ILE A 208 -24.53 -11.71 1.05
C ILE A 208 -25.06 -11.83 2.47
N THR A 209 -24.20 -11.72 3.51
CA THR A 209 -24.60 -11.93 4.91
C THR A 209 -24.39 -10.73 5.82
N GLY A 210 -23.73 -9.68 5.36
CA GLY A 210 -23.47 -8.47 6.13
C GLY A 210 -24.57 -7.41 6.06
N GLY A 211 -24.29 -6.26 6.67
CA GLY A 211 -25.14 -5.07 6.66
C GLY A 211 -24.46 -3.85 6.03
N PHE A 212 -25.28 -2.82 5.75
CA PHE A 212 -24.81 -1.52 5.30
C PHE A 212 -25.01 -0.51 6.42
N TYR A 213 -23.99 0.29 6.70
CA TYR A 213 -24.00 1.31 7.74
C TYR A 213 -23.49 2.63 7.17
N SER A 214 -24.19 3.72 7.45
CA SER A 214 -23.77 5.03 6.97
C SER A 214 -24.30 6.16 7.86
N ASP A 215 -23.56 7.28 7.89
CA ASP A 215 -24.01 8.54 8.45
C ASP A 215 -24.48 9.54 7.36
N PHE A 216 -24.58 9.09 6.10
CA PHE A 216 -25.26 9.81 5.05
C PHE A 216 -26.79 9.62 5.16
N ASP A 217 -27.56 10.68 4.83
CA ASP A 217 -29.00 10.61 4.76
C ASP A 217 -29.42 10.03 3.39
N PHE A 218 -30.18 8.94 3.42
CA PHE A 218 -30.73 8.31 2.23
C PHE A 218 -32.28 8.34 2.31
N PRO A 219 -32.96 9.31 1.66
CA PRO A 219 -34.43 9.36 1.63
C PRO A 219 -34.99 8.07 1.03
N GLU A 220 -36.03 7.50 1.65
CA GLU A 220 -36.67 6.24 1.24
C GLU A 220 -37.21 6.26 -0.20
N THR A 221 -37.60 7.43 -0.69
CA THR A 221 -38.19 7.61 -2.03
C THR A 221 -37.20 7.32 -3.16
N ASP A 222 -35.90 7.39 -2.91
CA ASP A 222 -34.85 7.32 -3.92
C ASP A 222 -33.93 6.10 -3.76
N GLN A 223 -34.27 5.20 -2.81
CA GLN A 223 -33.51 3.99 -2.54
C GLN A 223 -33.99 2.81 -3.40
N GLU A 224 -33.03 2.09 -3.98
CA GLU A 224 -33.29 0.76 -4.51
C GLU A 224 -32.66 -0.29 -3.59
N MET A 225 -33.48 -1.02 -2.83
CA MET A 225 -33.05 -2.14 -2.01
C MET A 225 -33.59 -3.47 -2.56
N LYS A 226 -32.69 -4.41 -2.77
CA LYS A 226 -33.05 -5.79 -3.17
C LYS A 226 -32.46 -6.78 -2.16
N ARG A 227 -33.27 -7.80 -1.78
CA ARG A 227 -32.89 -8.84 -0.81
C ARG A 227 -32.82 -10.25 -1.42
N VAL A 228 -32.90 -10.39 -2.73
CA VAL A 228 -32.81 -11.68 -3.40
C VAL A 228 -31.36 -12.02 -3.68
N GLY A 229 -30.83 -13.04 -3.00
CA GLY A 229 -29.42 -13.47 -3.12
C GLY A 229 -28.43 -12.59 -2.36
N GLY A 230 -28.84 -11.98 -1.24
CA GLY A 230 -28.08 -11.06 -0.40
C GLY A 230 -28.72 -9.68 -0.32
N ASN A 231 -28.04 -8.75 0.34
CA ASN A 231 -28.46 -7.36 0.44
C ASN A 231 -27.77 -6.54 -0.67
N GLN A 232 -28.55 -5.81 -1.44
CA GLN A 232 -28.07 -4.86 -2.45
C GLN A 232 -28.72 -3.51 -2.20
N PHE A 233 -27.93 -2.45 -2.25
CA PHE A 233 -28.36 -1.07 -2.09
C PHE A 233 -27.74 -0.21 -3.20
N SER A 234 -28.55 0.60 -3.87
CA SER A 234 -28.10 1.54 -4.90
C SER A 234 -28.69 2.92 -4.64
N TYR A 235 -27.87 3.94 -4.79
CA TYR A 235 -28.27 5.33 -4.54
C TYR A 235 -27.44 6.33 -5.36
N LYS A 236 -28.04 7.43 -5.79
CA LYS A 236 -27.34 8.57 -6.40
C LYS A 236 -27.12 9.66 -5.36
N LEU A 237 -25.96 9.66 -4.74
CA LEU A 237 -25.60 10.64 -3.73
C LEU A 237 -25.28 11.99 -4.39
N ASN A 238 -25.85 13.09 -3.88
CA ASN A 238 -25.66 14.45 -4.37
C ASN A 238 -25.85 14.59 -5.90
N GLY A 239 -26.85 13.91 -6.46
CA GLY A 239 -27.18 13.94 -7.90
C GLY A 239 -26.45 12.93 -8.77
N GLY A 240 -25.55 12.15 -8.18
CA GLY A 240 -24.75 11.14 -8.89
C GLY A 240 -23.50 11.71 -9.56
N GLY A 241 -22.59 10.84 -9.93
CA GLY A 241 -21.27 11.17 -10.49
C GLY A 241 -20.44 9.91 -10.66
N SER A 242 -19.25 9.88 -10.11
CA SER A 242 -18.32 8.74 -10.15
C SER A 242 -18.98 7.45 -9.67
N LYS A 243 -18.67 6.32 -10.32
CA LYS A 243 -19.23 5.02 -9.97
C LYS A 243 -18.49 4.40 -8.80
N PHE A 244 -19.22 4.08 -7.72
CA PHE A 244 -18.71 3.39 -6.54
C PHE A 244 -19.39 2.02 -6.41
N SER A 245 -18.62 0.97 -6.56
CA SER A 245 -19.05 -0.42 -6.41
C SER A 245 -18.31 -1.05 -5.23
N LEU A 246 -19.05 -1.34 -4.15
CA LEU A 246 -18.53 -1.88 -2.91
C LEU A 246 -19.18 -3.25 -2.68
N VAL A 247 -18.39 -4.30 -2.71
CA VAL A 247 -18.89 -5.68 -2.63
C VAL A 247 -18.14 -6.46 -1.57
N THR A 248 -18.89 -7.07 -0.65
CA THR A 248 -18.34 -8.10 0.24
C THR A 248 -19.24 -9.34 0.25
N VAL A 249 -18.72 -10.47 0.68
CA VAL A 249 -19.53 -11.70 0.78
C VAL A 249 -20.06 -11.86 2.20
N SER A 250 -19.21 -11.80 3.21
CA SER A 250 -19.56 -12.20 4.58
C SER A 250 -19.47 -11.10 5.64
N SER A 251 -19.23 -9.86 5.23
CA SER A 251 -18.94 -8.77 6.16
C SER A 251 -19.74 -7.51 5.85
N ASN A 252 -19.52 -6.45 6.61
CA ASN A 252 -20.28 -5.22 6.52
C ASN A 252 -19.60 -4.20 5.60
N ILE A 253 -20.42 -3.24 5.13
CA ILE A 253 -19.94 -2.07 4.39
C ILE A 253 -20.31 -0.82 5.17
N TYR A 254 -19.33 0.01 5.47
CA TYR A 254 -19.46 1.27 6.17
C TYR A 254 -19.14 2.42 5.20
N LEU A 255 -20.03 3.39 5.09
CA LEU A 255 -19.82 4.60 4.31
C LEU A 255 -19.97 5.81 5.22
N ARG A 256 -18.90 6.56 5.41
CA ARG A 256 -18.81 7.67 6.38
C ARG A 256 -18.60 9.02 5.71
N LYS A 257 -19.14 10.06 6.34
CA LYS A 257 -18.81 11.45 5.98
C LYS A 257 -17.48 11.84 6.60
N HIS A 258 -16.61 12.41 5.80
CA HIS A 258 -15.43 13.12 6.31
C HIS A 258 -15.87 14.33 7.13
N LYS A 259 -15.38 14.43 8.37
CA LYS A 259 -15.73 15.51 9.33
C LYS A 259 -14.89 16.76 9.11
#